data_d1c491fbd7fde274389b6d3d51e910d9
#
_entry.id   d1c491fbd7fde274389b6d3d51e910d9
#
_cell.length_a   1.000
_cell.length_b   1.000
_cell.length_c   1.000
_cell.angle_alpha   90.00
_cell.angle_beta   90.00
_cell.angle_gamma   90.00
#
_symmetry.space_group_name_H-M   'P 1'
#
loop_
_entity.id
_entity.type
_entity.pdbx_description
1 polymer ?
#
loop_
_entity_poly.entity_id
_entity_poly.type
_entity_poly.pdbx_seq_one_letter_code
_entity_poly.pdbx_strand_id
1 'polypeptide(L)'
;MRQPPISLVHGMHINLSGKTALVTGSTQGIGLAIARGLASSGARVAINGRSEASVQRAMDTLTAAVDGADLIAVPADVTTDDGVATLQAQLPTVDILVNNLGIFEAVPALEIDDEQWRRFFEVNVLSAARLTRIYLPGMTERSWGRILNIASDSAVATPVEMIHYGMSKTALLAVSRGFAKAAAGSGVTVNSVIAGPTHTEGVEDFVYQLVDKDVPWEQAQRQFMVEHRPQSLLQRLIEPEEIANMVVYLSSPLASATTGGALRVDGGYVDAILP
;
A
#
# COMPACT_ATOMS: atom_id res chain seq x y z
N MET A 1 7.76 12.33 -28.64
CA MET A 1 9.16 12.14 -28.17
C MET A 1 9.43 10.65 -28.05
N ARG A 2 10.50 10.12 -28.65
CA ARG A 2 10.86 8.71 -28.49
C ARG A 2 11.49 8.53 -27.10
N GLN A 3 10.99 7.60 -26.29
CA GLN A 3 11.65 7.20 -25.06
C GLN A 3 13.05 6.64 -25.39
N PRO A 4 14.07 6.92 -24.56
CA PRO A 4 15.38 6.32 -24.76
C PRO A 4 15.27 4.79 -24.67
N PRO A 5 16.09 4.03 -25.42
CA PRO A 5 16.03 2.58 -25.38
C PRO A 5 16.35 2.08 -23.98
N ILE A 6 15.54 1.12 -23.50
CA ILE A 6 15.78 0.42 -22.23
C ILE A 6 17.06 -0.41 -22.43
N SER A 7 18.10 -0.05 -21.72
CA SER A 7 19.35 -0.81 -21.70
C SER A 7 19.13 -2.12 -20.94
N LEU A 8 19.12 -3.21 -21.66
CA LEU A 8 18.81 -4.56 -21.16
C LEU A 8 20.07 -5.32 -20.74
N VAL A 9 21.02 -4.78 -20.05
CA VAL A 9 22.09 -5.66 -19.53
C VAL A 9 22.85 -5.02 -18.38
N HIS A 10 22.68 -5.46 -17.23
CA HIS A 10 23.44 -5.50 -15.96
C HIS A 10 22.42 -5.45 -14.84
N GLY A 11 22.26 -6.48 -14.07
CA GLY A 11 21.33 -6.68 -12.95
C GLY A 11 20.22 -5.63 -12.73
N MET A 12 19.04 -6.03 -12.38
CA MET A 12 17.95 -5.08 -12.14
C MET A 12 18.32 -4.14 -10.99
N HIS A 13 18.73 -2.92 -11.32
CA HIS A 13 19.03 -1.89 -10.32
C HIS A 13 17.97 -0.80 -10.39
N ILE A 14 17.25 -0.63 -9.29
CA ILE A 14 16.24 0.42 -9.17
C ILE A 14 16.89 1.63 -8.51
N ASN A 15 16.86 2.76 -9.21
CA ASN A 15 17.31 4.05 -8.70
C ASN A 15 16.16 5.06 -8.79
N LEU A 16 15.78 5.59 -7.63
CA LEU A 16 14.70 6.58 -7.46
C LEU A 16 15.24 7.95 -7.01
N SER A 17 16.56 8.18 -7.15
CA SER A 17 17.15 9.47 -6.80
C SER A 17 16.47 10.64 -7.53
N GLY A 18 16.22 11.72 -6.80
CA GLY A 18 15.49 12.88 -7.30
C GLY A 18 13.97 12.70 -7.40
N LYS A 19 13.42 11.59 -6.91
CA LYS A 19 11.98 11.36 -6.80
C LYS A 19 11.50 11.58 -5.37
N THR A 20 10.36 12.25 -5.24
CA THR A 20 9.68 12.41 -3.95
C THR A 20 8.50 11.44 -3.87
N ALA A 21 8.51 10.60 -2.85
CA ALA A 21 7.47 9.61 -2.58
C ALA A 21 6.66 10.00 -1.34
N LEU A 22 5.34 9.85 -1.41
CA LEU A 22 4.45 9.88 -0.25
C LEU A 22 3.91 8.47 -0.02
N VAL A 23 4.08 7.97 1.21
CA VAL A 23 3.46 6.70 1.64
C VAL A 23 2.49 7.00 2.77
N THR A 24 1.19 6.83 2.54
CA THR A 24 0.19 7.05 3.59
C THR A 24 0.15 5.90 4.58
N GLY A 25 -0.03 6.19 5.87
CA GLY A 25 0.00 5.17 6.92
C GLY A 25 1.33 4.42 7.00
N SER A 26 2.45 5.13 6.87
CA SER A 26 3.79 4.55 6.80
C SER A 26 4.54 4.50 8.14
N THR A 27 3.82 4.56 9.25
CA THR A 27 4.44 4.54 10.59
C THR A 27 4.72 3.14 11.12
N GLN A 28 4.17 2.09 10.47
CA GLN A 28 4.35 0.69 10.85
C GLN A 28 3.98 -0.27 9.70
N GLY A 29 4.23 -1.55 9.88
CA GLY A 29 3.80 -2.64 8.99
C GLY A 29 4.20 -2.46 7.53
N ILE A 30 3.29 -2.78 6.62
CA ILE A 30 3.53 -2.69 5.15
C ILE A 30 3.97 -1.30 4.73
N GLY A 31 3.34 -0.25 5.25
CA GLY A 31 3.68 1.14 4.91
C GLY A 31 5.10 1.52 5.28
N LEU A 32 5.58 1.10 6.46
CA LEU A 32 6.96 1.33 6.90
C LEU A 32 7.97 0.56 6.05
N ALA A 33 7.67 -0.69 5.71
CA ALA A 33 8.52 -1.49 4.83
C ALA A 33 8.61 -0.89 3.42
N ILE A 34 7.49 -0.39 2.86
CA ILE A 34 7.47 0.32 1.59
C ILE A 34 8.33 1.59 1.67
N ALA A 35 8.16 2.39 2.72
CA ALA A 35 8.95 3.60 2.92
C ALA A 35 10.46 3.30 2.98
N ARG A 36 10.85 2.23 3.69
CA ARG A 36 12.22 1.74 3.75
C ARG A 36 12.74 1.34 2.37
N GLY A 37 11.98 0.55 1.61
CA GLY A 37 12.36 0.11 0.27
C GLY A 37 12.56 1.28 -0.71
N LEU A 38 11.67 2.29 -0.68
CA LEU A 38 11.78 3.49 -1.50
C LEU A 38 12.99 4.35 -1.10
N ALA A 39 13.22 4.55 0.20
CA ALA A 39 14.39 5.28 0.72
C ALA A 39 15.69 4.57 0.36
N SER A 40 15.77 3.25 0.53
CA SER A 40 16.93 2.44 0.12
C SER A 40 17.20 2.50 -1.39
N SER A 41 16.18 2.82 -2.18
CA SER A 41 16.31 3.03 -3.63
C SER A 41 16.64 4.48 -3.99
N GLY A 42 16.90 5.36 -3.01
CA GLY A 42 17.32 6.75 -3.21
C GLY A 42 16.19 7.77 -3.34
N ALA A 43 14.93 7.40 -3.10
CA ALA A 43 13.84 8.36 -3.08
C ALA A 43 13.86 9.21 -1.81
N ARG A 44 13.42 10.46 -1.91
CA ARG A 44 13.00 11.27 -0.78
C ARG A 44 11.62 10.81 -0.35
N VAL A 45 11.45 10.35 0.90
CA VAL A 45 10.21 9.69 1.34
C VAL A 45 9.49 10.50 2.42
N ALA A 46 8.25 10.88 2.14
CA ALA A 46 7.35 11.48 3.10
C ALA A 46 6.65 10.40 3.93
N ILE A 47 6.91 10.42 5.24
CA ILE A 47 6.37 9.50 6.23
C ILE A 47 5.10 10.13 6.81
N ASN A 48 3.97 9.46 6.58
CA ASN A 48 2.67 9.95 7.01
C ASN A 48 2.02 9.05 8.07
N GLY A 49 1.46 9.70 9.06
CA GLY A 49 0.66 9.12 10.14
C GLY A 49 -0.11 10.22 10.86
N ARG A 50 -1.10 9.85 11.70
CA ARG A 50 -1.98 10.81 12.37
C ARG A 50 -1.31 11.61 13.48
N SER A 51 -0.27 11.10 14.12
CA SER A 51 0.39 11.76 15.24
C SER A 51 1.88 12.00 14.99
N GLU A 52 2.38 13.16 15.47
CA GLU A 52 3.80 13.48 15.42
C GLU A 52 4.66 12.38 16.05
N ALA A 53 4.23 11.85 17.21
CA ALA A 53 4.98 10.83 17.92
C ALA A 53 5.15 9.52 17.11
N SER A 54 4.12 9.08 16.38
CA SER A 54 4.22 7.87 15.56
C SER A 54 5.07 8.12 14.31
N VAL A 55 4.95 9.29 13.70
CA VAL A 55 5.77 9.69 12.56
C VAL A 55 7.25 9.79 12.97
N GLN A 56 7.54 10.40 14.12
CA GLN A 56 8.92 10.52 14.60
C GLN A 56 9.56 9.16 14.87
N ARG A 57 8.85 8.23 15.53
CA ARG A 57 9.36 6.86 15.73
C ARG A 57 9.68 6.15 14.40
N ALA A 58 8.83 6.31 13.40
CA ALA A 58 9.09 5.74 12.08
C ALA A 58 10.30 6.38 11.41
N MET A 59 10.45 7.71 11.52
CA MET A 59 11.63 8.44 11.04
C MET A 59 12.91 7.92 11.68
N ASP A 60 12.92 7.74 13.00
CA ASP A 60 14.09 7.24 13.74
C ASP A 60 14.44 5.81 13.29
N THR A 61 13.43 4.94 13.15
CA THR A 61 13.59 3.56 12.65
C THR A 61 14.20 3.53 11.25
N LEU A 62 13.68 4.36 10.34
CA LEU A 62 14.16 4.41 8.96
C LEU A 62 15.55 5.01 8.85
N THR A 63 15.86 6.04 9.64
CA THR A 63 17.19 6.65 9.69
C THR A 63 18.26 5.67 10.19
N ALA A 64 17.88 4.82 11.16
CA ALA A 64 18.78 3.77 11.65
C ALA A 64 18.98 2.61 10.65
N ALA A 65 17.97 2.35 9.79
CA ALA A 65 17.96 1.22 8.86
C ALA A 65 18.53 1.55 7.46
N VAL A 66 18.54 2.82 7.06
CA VAL A 66 18.93 3.26 5.72
C VAL A 66 19.92 4.43 5.82
N ASP A 67 21.17 4.15 5.50
CA ASP A 67 22.22 5.16 5.53
C ASP A 67 21.90 6.32 4.56
N GLY A 68 21.93 7.55 5.08
CA GLY A 68 21.67 8.75 4.28
C GLY A 68 20.22 8.89 3.77
N ALA A 69 19.26 8.25 4.42
CA ALA A 69 17.83 8.36 4.06
C ALA A 69 17.37 9.84 4.03
N ASP A 70 16.77 10.26 2.92
CA ASP A 70 16.13 11.58 2.78
C ASP A 70 14.64 11.44 3.12
N LEU A 71 14.25 11.86 4.32
CA LEU A 71 12.91 11.64 4.88
C LEU A 71 12.24 12.96 5.23
N ILE A 72 10.91 13.02 5.01
CA ILE A 72 10.05 14.15 5.39
C ILE A 72 9.00 13.65 6.39
N ALA A 73 8.89 14.29 7.56
CA ALA A 73 7.80 14.02 8.49
C ALA A 73 6.52 14.74 8.05
N VAL A 74 5.41 13.99 7.89
CA VAL A 74 4.09 14.53 7.51
C VAL A 74 3.02 14.00 8.46
N PRO A 75 2.95 14.54 9.71
CA PRO A 75 1.89 14.19 10.64
C PRO A 75 0.57 14.85 10.19
N ALA A 76 -0.31 14.05 9.59
CA ALA A 76 -1.60 14.50 9.06
C ALA A 76 -2.59 13.35 8.97
N ASP A 77 -3.85 13.57 9.33
CA ASP A 77 -4.93 12.62 9.10
C ASP A 77 -5.52 12.84 7.69
N VAL A 78 -5.09 12.03 6.74
CA VAL A 78 -5.52 12.14 5.33
C VAL A 78 -6.97 11.72 5.07
N THR A 79 -7.70 11.33 6.09
CA THR A 79 -9.15 11.08 6.02
C THR A 79 -9.96 12.35 6.21
N THR A 80 -9.36 13.44 6.72
CA THR A 80 -10.00 14.72 6.98
C THR A 80 -9.54 15.81 6.00
N ASP A 81 -10.39 16.79 5.75
CA ASP A 81 -10.05 17.91 4.86
C ASP A 81 -8.89 18.76 5.43
N ASP A 82 -8.87 19.01 6.74
CA ASP A 82 -7.80 19.76 7.42
C ASP A 82 -6.47 19.02 7.35
N GLY A 83 -6.49 17.70 7.54
CA GLY A 83 -5.28 16.87 7.43
C GLY A 83 -4.74 16.85 6.00
N VAL A 84 -5.62 16.78 5.01
CA VAL A 84 -5.23 16.87 3.59
C VAL A 84 -4.66 18.25 3.25
N ALA A 85 -5.26 19.32 3.72
CA ALA A 85 -4.73 20.68 3.53
C ALA A 85 -3.34 20.83 4.17
N THR A 86 -3.14 20.30 5.39
CA THR A 86 -1.85 20.26 6.08
C THR A 86 -0.81 19.49 5.26
N LEU A 87 -1.17 18.31 4.76
CA LEU A 87 -0.29 17.49 3.93
C LEU A 87 0.10 18.23 2.64
N GLN A 88 -0.87 18.83 1.93
CA GLN A 88 -0.59 19.59 0.69
C GLN A 88 0.33 20.79 0.91
N ALA A 89 0.16 21.50 2.03
CA ALA A 89 1.01 22.64 2.36
C ALA A 89 2.48 22.24 2.59
N GLN A 90 2.70 21.07 3.22
CA GLN A 90 4.04 20.52 3.47
C GLN A 90 4.63 19.80 2.26
N LEU A 91 3.79 19.21 1.43
CA LEU A 91 4.20 18.37 0.31
C LEU A 91 3.38 18.73 -0.96
N PRO A 92 3.65 19.89 -1.57
CA PRO A 92 2.86 20.37 -2.72
C PRO A 92 3.05 19.53 -3.99
N THR A 93 4.16 18.79 -4.10
CA THR A 93 4.46 17.95 -5.26
C THR A 93 4.92 16.58 -4.81
N VAL A 94 4.42 15.55 -5.50
CA VAL A 94 4.77 14.15 -5.29
C VAL A 94 5.01 13.50 -6.65
N ASP A 95 6.02 12.67 -6.75
CA ASP A 95 6.30 11.85 -7.94
C ASP A 95 5.76 10.44 -7.80
N ILE A 96 5.81 9.89 -6.58
CA ILE A 96 5.36 8.53 -6.25
C ILE A 96 4.35 8.64 -5.10
N LEU A 97 3.09 8.31 -5.37
CA LEU A 97 2.03 8.25 -4.36
C LEU A 97 1.70 6.79 -4.05
N VAL A 98 1.92 6.38 -2.80
CA VAL A 98 1.50 5.08 -2.30
C VAL A 98 0.35 5.26 -1.31
N ASN A 99 -0.86 4.96 -1.75
CA ASN A 99 -2.06 4.92 -0.94
C ASN A 99 -2.09 3.58 -0.18
N ASN A 100 -1.41 3.56 0.97
CA ASN A 100 -1.31 2.38 1.82
C ASN A 100 -2.24 2.46 3.04
N LEU A 101 -2.67 3.66 3.46
CA LEU A 101 -3.59 3.80 4.58
C LEU A 101 -4.79 2.87 4.42
N GLY A 102 -5.11 2.13 5.47
CA GLY A 102 -6.28 1.26 5.50
C GLY A 102 -6.56 0.75 6.90
N ILE A 103 -7.82 0.43 7.13
CA ILE A 103 -8.30 -0.26 8.32
C ILE A 103 -8.90 -1.59 7.92
N PHE A 104 -8.82 -2.56 8.82
CA PHE A 104 -9.46 -3.87 8.71
C PHE A 104 -10.01 -4.28 10.06
N GLU A 105 -11.07 -5.08 10.04
CA GLU A 105 -11.77 -5.54 11.23
C GLU A 105 -12.61 -6.76 10.87
N ALA A 106 -12.70 -7.74 11.77
CA ALA A 106 -13.62 -8.84 11.64
C ALA A 106 -14.91 -8.54 12.43
N VAL A 107 -16.06 -8.61 11.76
CA VAL A 107 -17.37 -8.39 12.36
C VAL A 107 -18.34 -9.42 11.76
N PRO A 108 -19.21 -10.07 12.56
CA PRO A 108 -20.24 -10.96 12.02
C PRO A 108 -21.06 -10.26 10.93
N ALA A 109 -21.27 -10.92 9.80
CA ALA A 109 -21.82 -10.30 8.59
C ALA A 109 -23.14 -9.51 8.80
N LEU A 110 -24.00 -10.00 9.68
CA LEU A 110 -25.31 -9.36 9.98
C LEU A 110 -25.24 -8.28 11.07
N GLU A 111 -24.08 -8.10 11.69
CA GLU A 111 -23.85 -7.12 12.75
C GLU A 111 -23.09 -5.87 12.23
N ILE A 112 -22.64 -5.88 10.97
CA ILE A 112 -21.98 -4.73 10.35
C ILE A 112 -23.01 -3.62 10.14
N ASP A 113 -22.88 -2.53 10.89
CA ASP A 113 -23.79 -1.40 10.80
C ASP A 113 -23.40 -0.39 9.69
N ASP A 114 -24.30 0.53 9.41
CA ASP A 114 -24.11 1.58 8.39
C ASP A 114 -22.90 2.49 8.66
N GLU A 115 -22.55 2.72 9.94
CA GLU A 115 -21.41 3.54 10.32
C GLU A 115 -20.10 2.85 9.97
N GLN A 116 -19.98 1.55 10.24
CA GLN A 116 -18.84 0.73 9.83
C GLN A 116 -18.68 0.72 8.30
N TRP A 117 -19.77 0.53 7.53
CA TRP A 117 -19.73 0.62 6.07
C TRP A 117 -19.17 1.96 5.58
N ARG A 118 -19.68 3.09 6.12
CA ARG A 118 -19.20 4.44 5.77
C ARG A 118 -17.75 4.65 6.15
N ARG A 119 -17.35 4.24 7.36
CA ARG A 119 -15.99 4.36 7.86
C ARG A 119 -14.98 3.63 6.99
N PHE A 120 -15.27 2.38 6.61
CA PHE A 120 -14.39 1.60 5.74
C PHE A 120 -14.27 2.21 4.35
N PHE A 121 -15.37 2.73 3.81
CA PHE A 121 -15.33 3.43 2.53
C PHE A 121 -14.54 4.73 2.60
N GLU A 122 -14.75 5.55 3.61
CA GLU A 122 -14.03 6.82 3.81
C GLU A 122 -12.53 6.58 3.94
N VAL A 123 -12.11 5.68 4.83
CA VAL A 123 -10.71 5.45 5.12
C VAL A 123 -9.99 4.72 3.98
N ASN A 124 -10.56 3.64 3.47
CA ASN A 124 -9.86 2.75 2.53
C ASN A 124 -10.00 3.18 1.06
N VAL A 125 -11.02 3.97 0.72
CA VAL A 125 -11.34 4.33 -0.68
C VAL A 125 -11.24 5.82 -0.93
N LEU A 126 -11.99 6.64 -0.19
CA LEU A 126 -12.05 8.09 -0.45
C LEU A 126 -10.73 8.78 -0.15
N SER A 127 -10.00 8.38 0.88
CA SER A 127 -8.66 8.92 1.17
C SER A 127 -7.72 8.76 -0.03
N ALA A 128 -7.68 7.57 -0.63
CA ALA A 128 -6.86 7.27 -1.80
C ALA A 128 -7.32 8.04 -3.05
N ALA A 129 -8.63 8.08 -3.29
CA ALA A 129 -9.20 8.84 -4.41
C ALA A 129 -8.94 10.35 -4.29
N ARG A 130 -9.02 10.89 -3.07
CA ARG A 130 -8.76 12.29 -2.74
C ARG A 130 -7.31 12.67 -3.05
N LEU A 131 -6.33 11.92 -2.52
CA LEU A 131 -4.91 12.17 -2.78
C LEU A 131 -4.54 11.97 -4.25
N THR A 132 -5.12 10.98 -4.91
CA THR A 132 -4.92 10.76 -6.35
C THR A 132 -5.41 11.99 -7.15
N ARG A 133 -6.58 12.55 -6.86
CA ARG A 133 -7.10 13.76 -7.52
C ARG A 133 -6.19 14.97 -7.30
N ILE A 134 -5.54 15.05 -6.14
CA ILE A 134 -4.65 16.16 -5.80
C ILE A 134 -3.34 16.09 -6.60
N TYR A 135 -2.70 14.93 -6.65
CA TYR A 135 -1.35 14.82 -7.21
C TYR A 135 -1.30 14.44 -8.69
N LEU A 136 -2.32 13.74 -9.21
CA LEU A 136 -2.34 13.30 -10.61
C LEU A 136 -2.21 14.44 -11.63
N PRO A 137 -2.85 15.61 -11.49
CA PRO A 137 -2.69 16.69 -12.45
C PRO A 137 -1.23 17.14 -12.61
N GLY A 138 -0.54 17.41 -11.52
CA GLY A 138 0.87 17.80 -11.55
C GLY A 138 1.80 16.69 -12.08
N MET A 139 1.52 15.42 -11.80
CA MET A 139 2.23 14.28 -12.39
C MET A 139 2.05 14.27 -13.92
N THR A 140 0.82 14.50 -14.39
CA THR A 140 0.48 14.54 -15.83
C THR A 140 1.22 15.68 -16.54
N GLU A 141 1.23 16.88 -15.95
CA GLU A 141 1.96 18.05 -16.48
C GLU A 141 3.46 17.78 -16.63
N ARG A 142 4.06 17.08 -15.67
CA ARG A 142 5.47 16.67 -15.71
C ARG A 142 5.73 15.43 -16.57
N SER A 143 4.69 14.83 -17.15
CA SER A 143 4.75 13.60 -17.94
C SER A 143 5.41 12.44 -17.22
N TRP A 144 5.30 12.39 -15.88
CA TRP A 144 5.84 11.34 -15.04
C TRP A 144 5.12 11.27 -13.70
N GLY A 145 4.76 10.08 -13.29
CA GLY A 145 4.20 9.79 -11.97
C GLY A 145 3.96 8.31 -11.77
N ARG A 146 3.92 7.89 -10.52
CA ARG A 146 3.60 6.52 -10.09
C ARG A 146 2.57 6.58 -8.96
N ILE A 147 1.40 6.00 -9.18
CA ILE A 147 0.34 5.91 -8.17
C ILE A 147 0.08 4.44 -7.89
N LEU A 148 0.20 4.05 -6.64
CA LEU A 148 0.06 2.68 -6.18
C LEU A 148 -0.97 2.62 -5.06
N ASN A 149 -1.97 1.76 -5.21
CA ASN A 149 -3.00 1.55 -4.21
C ASN A 149 -2.80 0.17 -3.57
N ILE A 150 -2.60 0.12 -2.26
CA ILE A 150 -2.42 -1.15 -1.55
C ILE A 150 -3.80 -1.73 -1.25
N ALA A 151 -4.17 -2.71 -2.07
CA ALA A 151 -5.38 -3.50 -1.93
C ALA A 151 -5.12 -4.75 -1.06
N SER A 152 -6.01 -5.71 -1.11
CA SER A 152 -5.94 -6.96 -0.36
C SER A 152 -6.49 -8.11 -1.21
N ASP A 153 -6.05 -9.32 -0.94
CA ASP A 153 -6.67 -10.56 -1.40
C ASP A 153 -8.20 -10.60 -1.12
N SER A 154 -8.62 -9.97 -0.01
CA SER A 154 -10.04 -9.81 0.34
C SER A 154 -10.83 -8.99 -0.69
N ALA A 155 -10.17 -8.27 -1.60
CA ALA A 155 -10.82 -7.61 -2.73
C ALA A 155 -11.35 -8.61 -3.78
N VAL A 156 -10.82 -9.83 -3.80
CA VAL A 156 -11.14 -10.88 -4.76
C VAL A 156 -11.79 -12.08 -4.06
N ALA A 157 -11.21 -12.51 -2.93
CA ALA A 157 -11.73 -13.60 -2.09
C ALA A 157 -12.18 -13.02 -0.75
N THR A 158 -13.35 -12.39 -0.73
CA THR A 158 -13.86 -11.67 0.45
C THR A 158 -14.25 -12.63 1.57
N PRO A 159 -13.61 -12.56 2.76
CA PRO A 159 -14.02 -13.35 3.91
C PRO A 159 -15.38 -12.92 4.43
N VAL A 160 -16.20 -13.89 4.89
CA VAL A 160 -17.57 -13.61 5.36
C VAL A 160 -17.60 -12.68 6.58
N GLU A 161 -16.59 -12.74 7.43
CA GLU A 161 -16.41 -11.89 8.60
C GLU A 161 -15.80 -10.51 8.30
N MET A 162 -15.46 -10.23 7.05
CA MET A 162 -14.79 -9.00 6.62
C MET A 162 -15.42 -8.40 5.35
N ILE A 163 -16.73 -8.52 5.18
CA ILE A 163 -17.42 -8.11 3.94
C ILE A 163 -17.22 -6.62 3.65
N HIS A 164 -17.36 -5.74 4.65
CA HIS A 164 -17.17 -4.29 4.51
C HIS A 164 -15.71 -3.92 4.15
N TYR A 165 -14.74 -4.66 4.67
CA TYR A 165 -13.34 -4.54 4.27
C TYR A 165 -13.14 -4.99 2.82
N GLY A 166 -13.58 -6.20 2.48
CA GLY A 166 -13.50 -6.73 1.12
C GLY A 166 -14.14 -5.80 0.10
N MET A 167 -15.35 -5.30 0.38
CA MET A 167 -16.02 -4.28 -0.43
C MET A 167 -15.13 -3.06 -0.67
N SER A 168 -14.53 -2.51 0.40
CA SER A 168 -13.68 -1.32 0.29
C SER A 168 -12.43 -1.58 -0.56
N LYS A 169 -11.82 -2.74 -0.43
CA LYS A 169 -10.63 -3.11 -1.22
C LYS A 169 -10.97 -3.43 -2.68
N THR A 170 -12.15 -4.00 -2.97
CA THR A 170 -12.67 -4.16 -4.33
C THR A 170 -12.95 -2.80 -4.98
N ALA A 171 -13.60 -1.89 -4.24
CA ALA A 171 -13.83 -0.52 -4.71
C ALA A 171 -12.52 0.20 -5.05
N LEU A 172 -11.47 0.00 -4.24
CA LEU A 172 -10.15 0.57 -4.49
C LEU A 172 -9.51 0.07 -5.80
N LEU A 173 -9.73 -1.21 -6.19
CA LEU A 173 -9.31 -1.73 -7.49
C LEU A 173 -10.00 -0.98 -8.65
N ALA A 174 -11.31 -0.76 -8.53
CA ALA A 174 -12.08 -0.02 -9.53
C ALA A 174 -11.62 1.45 -9.64
N VAL A 175 -11.38 2.12 -8.51
CA VAL A 175 -10.83 3.48 -8.44
C VAL A 175 -9.47 3.55 -9.12
N SER A 176 -8.58 2.62 -8.81
CA SER A 176 -7.25 2.51 -9.41
C SER A 176 -7.35 2.39 -10.95
N ARG A 177 -8.19 1.48 -11.44
CA ARG A 177 -8.41 1.29 -12.88
C ARG A 177 -8.99 2.53 -13.55
N GLY A 178 -9.93 3.21 -12.89
CA GLY A 178 -10.53 4.46 -13.37
C GLY A 178 -9.48 5.56 -13.56
N PHE A 179 -8.62 5.81 -12.57
CA PHE A 179 -7.55 6.80 -12.65
C PHE A 179 -6.46 6.41 -13.66
N ALA A 180 -6.16 5.12 -13.83
CA ALA A 180 -5.24 4.68 -14.89
C ALA A 180 -5.75 5.07 -16.29
N LYS A 181 -7.07 4.94 -16.53
CA LYS A 181 -7.69 5.39 -17.79
C LYS A 181 -7.65 6.90 -17.93
N ALA A 182 -7.90 7.65 -16.86
CA ALA A 182 -7.83 9.11 -16.86
C ALA A 182 -6.41 9.64 -17.14
N ALA A 183 -5.39 8.86 -16.72
CA ALA A 183 -3.97 9.18 -16.95
C ALA A 183 -3.45 8.70 -18.32
N ALA A 184 -4.28 8.19 -19.20
CA ALA A 184 -3.83 7.60 -20.48
C ALA A 184 -2.99 8.59 -21.30
N GLY A 185 -1.84 8.12 -21.81
CA GLY A 185 -0.92 8.92 -22.64
C GLY A 185 -0.06 9.94 -21.89
N SER A 186 -0.22 10.09 -20.58
CA SER A 186 0.48 11.12 -19.77
C SER A 186 1.88 10.70 -19.27
N GLY A 187 2.28 9.45 -19.43
CA GLY A 187 3.51 8.91 -18.80
C GLY A 187 3.35 8.53 -17.32
N VAL A 188 2.17 8.78 -16.73
CA VAL A 188 1.82 8.35 -15.37
C VAL A 188 1.27 6.93 -15.39
N THR A 189 1.68 6.11 -14.42
CA THR A 189 1.09 4.77 -14.22
C THR A 189 0.31 4.72 -12.91
N VAL A 190 -0.83 4.03 -12.92
CA VAL A 190 -1.67 3.80 -11.74
C VAL A 190 -1.95 2.32 -11.63
N ASN A 191 -1.55 1.69 -10.52
CA ASN A 191 -1.71 0.25 -10.30
C ASN A 191 -2.19 -0.04 -8.88
N SER A 192 -2.77 -1.21 -8.68
CA SER A 192 -3.02 -1.78 -7.36
C SER A 192 -2.04 -2.92 -7.07
N VAL A 193 -1.64 -3.04 -5.81
CA VAL A 193 -0.92 -4.21 -5.28
C VAL A 193 -1.87 -4.94 -4.34
N ILE A 194 -2.22 -6.18 -4.68
CA ILE A 194 -3.07 -7.05 -3.88
C ILE A 194 -2.17 -7.79 -2.89
N ALA A 195 -2.16 -7.34 -1.65
CA ALA A 195 -1.43 -7.97 -0.56
C ALA A 195 -2.22 -9.15 0.02
N GLY A 196 -1.56 -10.26 0.24
CA GLY A 196 -2.12 -11.38 1.00
C GLY A 196 -1.92 -11.23 2.51
N PRO A 197 -2.16 -12.29 3.29
CA PRO A 197 -1.95 -12.31 4.73
C PRO A 197 -0.49 -11.98 5.06
N THR A 198 -0.24 -10.81 5.61
CA THR A 198 1.11 -10.25 5.80
C THR A 198 1.41 -10.14 7.29
N HIS A 199 2.62 -10.56 7.70
CA HIS A 199 3.11 -10.49 9.06
C HIS A 199 3.29 -9.03 9.48
N THR A 200 2.37 -8.53 10.28
CA THR A 200 2.42 -7.19 10.89
C THR A 200 1.90 -7.28 12.31
N GLU A 201 2.28 -6.32 13.16
CA GLU A 201 1.81 -6.25 14.53
C GLU A 201 0.27 -6.37 14.65
N GLY A 202 -0.47 -5.67 13.80
CA GLY A 202 -1.94 -5.77 13.79
C GLY A 202 -2.46 -7.13 13.30
N VAL A 203 -1.69 -7.88 12.51
CA VAL A 203 -2.06 -9.24 12.09
C VAL A 203 -1.71 -10.27 13.17
N GLU A 204 -0.67 -10.06 13.96
CA GLU A 204 -0.40 -10.91 15.12
C GLU A 204 -1.58 -10.87 16.11
N ASP A 205 -2.06 -9.68 16.45
CA ASP A 205 -3.24 -9.49 17.29
C ASP A 205 -4.48 -10.17 16.69
N PHE A 206 -4.68 -10.06 15.38
CA PHE A 206 -5.79 -10.69 14.68
C PHE A 206 -5.68 -12.24 14.70
N VAL A 207 -4.50 -12.79 14.46
CA VAL A 207 -4.26 -14.24 14.53
C VAL A 207 -4.59 -14.77 15.91
N TYR A 208 -4.14 -14.11 16.99
CA TYR A 208 -4.44 -14.50 18.35
C TYR A 208 -5.91 -14.29 18.79
N GLN A 209 -6.73 -13.63 17.99
CA GLN A 209 -8.18 -13.64 18.18
C GLN A 209 -8.85 -14.92 17.64
N LEU A 210 -8.20 -15.58 16.67
CA LEU A 210 -8.74 -16.73 15.96
C LEU A 210 -8.12 -18.07 16.39
N VAL A 211 -6.94 -18.04 17.01
CA VAL A 211 -6.24 -19.23 17.52
C VAL A 211 -5.98 -19.11 19.01
N ASP A 212 -5.52 -20.20 19.64
CA ASP A 212 -5.20 -20.22 21.06
C ASP A 212 -4.08 -19.22 21.38
N LYS A 213 -4.33 -18.36 22.38
CA LYS A 213 -3.40 -17.30 22.82
C LYS A 213 -2.16 -17.84 23.56
N ASP A 214 -2.24 -19.08 24.05
CA ASP A 214 -1.19 -19.68 24.86
C ASP A 214 -0.14 -20.43 24.03
N VAL A 215 -0.33 -20.52 22.70
CA VAL A 215 0.66 -21.16 21.82
C VAL A 215 1.73 -20.16 21.35
N PRO A 216 3.00 -20.61 21.15
CA PRO A 216 4.05 -19.75 20.59
C PRO A 216 3.66 -19.21 19.20
N TRP A 217 4.13 -17.99 18.88
CA TRP A 217 3.80 -17.29 17.63
C TRP A 217 3.98 -18.17 16.37
N GLU A 218 5.09 -18.87 16.25
CA GLU A 218 5.32 -19.74 15.09
C GLU A 218 4.27 -20.86 14.92
N GLN A 219 3.74 -21.35 16.04
CA GLN A 219 2.66 -22.34 16.02
C GLN A 219 1.33 -21.69 15.71
N ALA A 220 1.03 -20.53 16.31
CA ALA A 220 -0.17 -19.75 16.05
C ALA A 220 -0.26 -19.37 14.55
N GLN A 221 0.83 -18.90 13.97
CA GLN A 221 0.92 -18.57 12.54
C GLN A 221 0.60 -19.80 11.67
N ARG A 222 1.22 -20.96 11.94
CA ARG A 222 0.97 -22.18 11.18
C ARG A 222 -0.49 -22.63 11.31
N GLN A 223 -1.03 -22.61 12.51
CA GLN A 223 -2.43 -22.96 12.77
C GLN A 223 -3.37 -22.04 12.01
N PHE A 224 -3.16 -20.73 12.09
CA PHE A 224 -3.93 -19.74 11.34
C PHE A 224 -3.90 -20.01 9.84
N MET A 225 -2.73 -20.28 9.26
CA MET A 225 -2.62 -20.54 7.83
C MET A 225 -3.37 -21.81 7.42
N VAL A 226 -3.30 -22.88 8.22
CA VAL A 226 -3.99 -24.14 7.91
C VAL A 226 -5.51 -24.01 8.07
N GLU A 227 -5.99 -23.33 9.11
CA GLU A 227 -7.41 -23.30 9.45
C GLU A 227 -8.16 -22.16 8.75
N HIS A 228 -7.51 -21.00 8.60
CA HIS A 228 -8.16 -19.78 8.10
C HIS A 228 -7.69 -19.34 6.71
N ARG A 229 -6.55 -19.85 6.24
CA ARG A 229 -5.99 -19.51 4.91
C ARG A 229 -5.48 -20.74 4.15
N PRO A 230 -6.28 -21.85 4.09
CA PRO A 230 -5.84 -23.12 3.51
C PRO A 230 -5.49 -23.05 2.02
N GLN A 231 -6.01 -22.05 1.28
CA GLN A 231 -5.69 -21.86 -0.14
C GLN A 231 -4.31 -21.25 -0.38
N SER A 232 -3.64 -20.69 0.63
CA SER A 232 -2.31 -20.10 0.46
C SER A 232 -1.31 -21.13 -0.03
N LEU A 233 -0.69 -20.90 -1.19
CA LEU A 233 0.31 -21.79 -1.74
C LEU A 233 1.64 -21.70 -0.98
N LEU A 234 1.95 -20.55 -0.37
CA LEU A 234 3.14 -20.37 0.47
C LEU A 234 2.99 -20.99 1.86
N GLN A 235 1.77 -21.15 2.34
CA GLN A 235 1.45 -21.69 3.68
C GLN A 235 2.17 -20.98 4.84
N ARG A 236 2.50 -19.72 4.66
CA ARG A 236 3.06 -18.80 5.67
C ARG A 236 2.53 -17.39 5.45
N LEU A 237 2.64 -16.56 6.46
CA LEU A 237 2.45 -15.12 6.27
C LEU A 237 3.51 -14.56 5.32
N ILE A 238 3.14 -13.52 4.61
CA ILE A 238 4.02 -12.75 3.72
C ILE A 238 4.76 -11.73 4.59
N GLU A 239 6.04 -11.54 4.35
CA GLU A 239 6.76 -10.46 5.02
C GLU A 239 6.45 -9.10 4.37
N PRO A 240 6.34 -8.01 5.14
CA PRO A 240 6.07 -6.67 4.60
C PRO A 240 7.03 -6.26 3.48
N GLU A 241 8.28 -6.72 3.54
CA GLU A 241 9.31 -6.49 2.53
C GLU A 241 8.97 -7.11 1.17
N GLU A 242 8.27 -8.24 1.15
CA GLU A 242 7.85 -8.89 -0.10
C GLU A 242 6.83 -8.03 -0.83
N ILE A 243 5.93 -7.36 -0.10
CA ILE A 243 5.02 -6.35 -0.66
C ILE A 243 5.80 -5.11 -1.10
N ALA A 244 6.72 -4.62 -0.26
CA ALA A 244 7.54 -3.45 -0.56
C ALA A 244 8.36 -3.64 -1.83
N ASN A 245 8.91 -4.81 -2.10
CA ASN A 245 9.67 -5.12 -3.31
C ASN A 245 8.83 -4.89 -4.59
N MET A 246 7.56 -5.33 -4.60
CA MET A 246 6.66 -5.08 -5.72
C MET A 246 6.36 -3.58 -5.87
N VAL A 247 6.12 -2.89 -4.76
CA VAL A 247 5.86 -1.43 -4.78
C VAL A 247 7.06 -0.66 -5.30
N VAL A 248 8.27 -0.99 -4.86
CA VAL A 248 9.52 -0.37 -5.33
C VAL A 248 9.71 -0.61 -6.84
N TYR A 249 9.49 -1.82 -7.32
CA TYR A 249 9.54 -2.12 -8.75
C TYR A 249 8.54 -1.27 -9.54
N LEU A 250 7.28 -1.24 -9.11
CA LEU A 250 6.21 -0.49 -9.78
C LEU A 250 6.43 1.04 -9.70
N SER A 251 7.16 1.52 -8.72
CA SER A 251 7.56 2.93 -8.57
C SER A 251 8.67 3.33 -9.52
N SER A 252 9.35 2.38 -10.14
CA SER A 252 10.54 2.61 -10.96
C SER A 252 10.20 2.90 -12.44
N PRO A 253 11.16 3.44 -13.20
CA PRO A 253 11.05 3.51 -14.67
C PRO A 253 10.93 2.14 -15.35
N LEU A 254 11.42 1.07 -14.70
CA LEU A 254 11.38 -0.29 -15.24
C LEU A 254 9.95 -0.82 -15.42
N ALA A 255 9.00 -0.30 -14.63
CA ALA A 255 7.59 -0.67 -14.69
C ALA A 255 6.75 0.23 -15.62
N SER A 256 7.37 0.99 -16.54
CA SER A 256 6.68 1.96 -17.39
C SER A 256 5.59 1.37 -18.31
N ALA A 257 5.64 0.09 -18.59
CA ALA A 257 4.64 -0.62 -19.38
C ALA A 257 3.50 -1.23 -18.52
N THR A 258 3.57 -1.08 -17.18
CA THR A 258 2.59 -1.64 -16.26
C THR A 258 1.69 -0.54 -15.72
N THR A 259 0.45 -0.47 -16.21
CA THR A 259 -0.56 0.49 -15.74
C THR A 259 -1.97 -0.08 -15.80
N GLY A 260 -2.81 0.31 -14.85
CA GLY A 260 -4.19 -0.16 -14.72
C GLY A 260 -4.31 -1.62 -14.31
N GLY A 261 -3.22 -2.22 -13.82
CA GLY A 261 -3.18 -3.59 -13.33
C GLY A 261 -3.50 -3.70 -11.85
N ALA A 262 -3.90 -4.91 -11.44
CA ALA A 262 -3.98 -5.35 -10.06
C ALA A 262 -2.98 -6.52 -9.91
N LEU A 263 -1.85 -6.25 -9.28
CA LEU A 263 -0.75 -7.20 -9.19
C LEU A 263 -0.75 -7.88 -7.83
N ARG A 264 -0.76 -9.21 -7.84
CA ARG A 264 -0.84 -10.00 -6.61
C ARG A 264 0.54 -10.24 -5.99
N VAL A 265 0.60 -10.02 -4.69
CA VAL A 265 1.64 -10.49 -3.77
C VAL A 265 0.90 -11.13 -2.61
N ASP A 266 0.19 -12.21 -2.89
CA ASP A 266 -0.80 -12.85 -2.01
C ASP A 266 -0.41 -14.29 -1.60
N GLY A 267 0.78 -14.72 -1.96
CA GLY A 267 1.23 -16.08 -1.68
C GLY A 267 0.42 -17.16 -2.38
N GLY A 268 -0.29 -16.79 -3.46
CA GLY A 268 -1.19 -17.69 -4.18
C GLY A 268 -2.50 -17.98 -3.43
N TYR A 269 -2.90 -17.10 -2.51
CA TYR A 269 -4.12 -17.28 -1.72
C TYR A 269 -5.39 -17.19 -2.59
N VAL A 270 -5.44 -16.24 -3.50
CA VAL A 270 -6.58 -16.11 -4.43
C VAL A 270 -6.53 -17.24 -5.46
N ASP A 271 -7.48 -18.16 -5.38
CA ASP A 271 -7.62 -19.30 -6.31
C ASP A 271 -8.24 -18.86 -7.64
N ALA A 272 -7.49 -18.01 -8.36
CA ALA A 272 -7.86 -17.55 -9.70
C ALA A 272 -6.60 -17.24 -10.50
N ILE A 273 -6.62 -17.52 -11.81
CA ILE A 273 -5.51 -17.17 -12.72
C ILE A 273 -5.42 -15.65 -12.89
N LEU A 274 -6.56 -14.97 -12.91
CA LEU A 274 -6.65 -13.51 -13.00
C LEU A 274 -7.28 -12.95 -11.72
N PRO A 275 -6.88 -11.72 -11.29
CA PRO A 275 -7.52 -11.05 -10.15
C PRO A 275 -8.94 -10.64 -10.46
#